data_4a715b4b3c6a63e38ab4b8435156125b
#
_entry.id   4a715b4b3c6a63e38ab4b8435156125b
#
_cell.length_a   1.000
_cell.length_b   1.000
_cell.length_c   1.000
_cell.angle_alpha   90.00
_cell.angle_beta   90.00
_cell.angle_gamma   90.00
#
_symmetry.space_group_name_H-M   'P 1'
#
loop_
_entity.id
_entity.type
_entity.pdbx_description
1 polymer ?
#
loop_
_entity_poly.entity_id
_entity_poly.type
_entity_poly.pdbx_seq_one_letter_code
_entity_poly.pdbx_strand_id
1 'polypeptide(L)'
;MSRALRLARILRIVGRYRLDEFIDRERLPALPRLALALAPWRLSAAPDLERGVRMRRALEELGPVFIKFGQMLSTRRDLLPPDIADELAKLQDDVPAFPAAQSVAIIEEALGKPVSELFAGFETEPMASASVAQVHAANLHSGEDVVVKVVRPDIEPVIRQDIALMFTLANLVARYLPEGRRLRPVEVVADYELVILDELDLGREAANSSQLRRKFEGSKLVYVPQVHWDYSCRNVLT
;
A
#
# COMPACT_ATOMS: atom_id res chain seq x y z
N MET A 1 -11.72 -9.75 8.40
CA MET A 1 -10.87 -10.79 9.06
C MET A 1 -10.63 -10.38 10.50
N SER A 2 -10.68 -11.28 11.51
CA SER A 2 -10.41 -10.88 12.90
C SER A 2 -8.92 -10.52 13.10
N ARG A 3 -8.62 -9.62 14.06
CA ARG A 3 -7.23 -9.21 14.39
C ARG A 3 -6.35 -10.42 14.72
N ALA A 4 -6.89 -11.42 15.41
CA ALA A 4 -6.15 -12.63 15.78
C ALA A 4 -5.75 -13.45 14.54
N LEU A 5 -6.65 -13.62 13.58
CA LEU A 5 -6.36 -14.33 12.32
C LEU A 5 -5.32 -13.56 11.48
N ARG A 6 -5.40 -12.22 11.45
CA ARG A 6 -4.42 -11.38 10.75
C ARG A 6 -3.03 -11.50 11.37
N LEU A 7 -2.95 -11.43 12.71
CA LEU A 7 -1.71 -11.63 13.45
C LEU A 7 -1.12 -13.02 13.20
N ALA A 8 -1.95 -14.08 13.25
CA ALA A 8 -1.50 -15.43 12.95
C ALA A 8 -0.94 -15.58 11.54
N ARG A 9 -1.55 -14.91 10.54
CA ARG A 9 -1.03 -14.86 9.17
C ARG A 9 0.33 -14.16 9.12
N ILE A 10 0.48 -13.01 9.77
CA ILE A 10 1.76 -12.28 9.83
C ILE A 10 2.84 -13.16 10.45
N LEU A 11 2.57 -13.77 11.61
CA LEU A 11 3.54 -14.66 12.28
C LEU A 11 3.92 -15.86 11.41
N ARG A 12 2.98 -16.44 10.68
CA ARG A 12 3.26 -17.52 9.72
C ARG A 12 4.19 -17.06 8.60
N ILE A 13 3.98 -15.87 8.05
CA ILE A 13 4.83 -15.30 6.98
C ILE A 13 6.21 -14.96 7.53
N VAL A 14 6.30 -14.32 8.69
CA VAL A 14 7.56 -14.05 9.39
C VAL A 14 8.36 -15.34 9.60
N GLY A 15 7.69 -16.42 10.03
CA GLY A 15 8.29 -17.73 10.21
C GLY A 15 8.72 -18.38 8.90
N ARG A 16 7.87 -18.35 7.87
CA ARG A 16 8.16 -18.91 6.53
C ARG A 16 9.41 -18.30 5.90
N TYR A 17 9.54 -16.98 5.97
CA TYR A 17 10.66 -16.25 5.39
C TYR A 17 11.80 -16.04 6.37
N ARG A 18 11.72 -16.62 7.59
CA ARG A 18 12.75 -16.52 8.62
C ARG A 18 13.19 -15.08 8.88
N LEU A 19 12.24 -14.16 8.93
CA LEU A 19 12.53 -12.75 9.18
C LEU A 19 13.09 -12.51 10.60
N ASP A 20 12.95 -13.48 11.49
CA ASP A 20 13.60 -13.48 12.81
C ASP A 20 15.14 -13.51 12.76
N GLU A 21 15.72 -13.88 11.62
CA GLU A 21 17.18 -13.87 11.41
C GLU A 21 17.76 -12.48 11.17
N PHE A 22 16.91 -11.50 10.81
CA PHE A 22 17.33 -10.09 10.69
C PHE A 22 17.54 -9.42 12.05
N ILE A 23 17.11 -10.06 13.13
CA ILE A 23 17.23 -9.55 14.48
C ILE A 23 18.46 -10.16 15.14
N ASP A 24 19.38 -9.30 15.60
CA ASP A 24 20.52 -9.74 16.41
C ASP A 24 20.02 -10.22 17.78
N ARG A 25 20.02 -11.53 17.97
CA ARG A 25 19.46 -12.19 19.16
C ARG A 25 20.29 -11.96 20.41
N GLU A 26 21.58 -11.76 20.28
CA GLU A 26 22.45 -11.55 21.45
C GLU A 26 22.11 -10.23 22.13
N ARG A 27 21.53 -9.29 21.37
CA ARG A 27 21.09 -8.00 21.86
C ARG A 27 19.67 -7.99 22.42
N LEU A 28 18.92 -9.10 22.28
CA LEU A 28 17.57 -9.19 22.83
C LEU A 28 17.56 -9.52 24.32
N PRO A 29 16.63 -8.93 25.11
CA PRO A 29 16.34 -9.37 26.47
C PRO A 29 15.97 -10.85 26.54
N ALA A 30 16.12 -11.47 27.71
CA ALA A 30 15.97 -12.91 27.89
C ALA A 30 14.59 -13.46 27.42
N LEU A 31 13.48 -12.75 27.71
CA LEU A 31 12.13 -13.20 27.33
C LEU A 31 11.89 -13.23 25.82
N PRO A 32 12.10 -12.14 25.04
CA PRO A 32 12.00 -12.20 23.58
C PRO A 32 12.96 -13.20 22.95
N ARG A 33 14.18 -13.31 23.48
CA ARG A 33 15.18 -14.26 22.98
C ARG A 33 14.73 -15.71 23.17
N LEU A 34 14.14 -16.05 24.34
CA LEU A 34 13.59 -17.37 24.62
C LEU A 34 12.37 -17.65 23.73
N ALA A 35 11.45 -16.70 23.58
CA ALA A 35 10.29 -16.84 22.70
C ALA A 35 10.68 -17.12 21.25
N LEU A 36 11.67 -16.42 20.72
CA LEU A 36 12.21 -16.67 19.38
C LEU A 36 12.95 -18.02 19.30
N ALA A 37 13.66 -18.43 20.35
CA ALA A 37 14.35 -19.72 20.38
C ALA A 37 13.38 -20.90 20.32
N LEU A 38 12.20 -20.78 20.95
CA LEU A 38 11.15 -21.79 20.99
C LEU A 38 10.16 -21.68 19.82
N ALA A 39 10.35 -20.75 18.90
CA ALA A 39 9.45 -20.54 17.78
C ALA A 39 9.39 -21.78 16.87
N PRO A 40 8.18 -22.32 16.58
CA PRO A 40 8.02 -23.60 15.87
C PRO A 40 8.56 -23.59 14.46
N TRP A 41 8.60 -22.45 13.78
CA TRP A 41 9.15 -22.33 12.42
C TRP A 41 10.67 -22.53 12.34
N ARG A 42 11.35 -22.54 13.50
CA ARG A 42 12.78 -22.78 13.57
C ARG A 42 13.17 -24.25 13.38
N LEU A 43 12.19 -25.12 13.49
CA LEU A 43 12.35 -26.55 13.17
C LEU A 43 12.42 -26.81 11.66
N SER A 44 11.99 -25.83 10.85
CA SER A 44 12.05 -25.90 9.40
C SER A 44 13.34 -25.23 8.88
N ALA A 45 13.86 -25.72 7.77
CA ALA A 45 14.99 -25.07 7.09
C ALA A 45 14.59 -23.64 6.63
N ALA A 46 15.53 -22.71 6.70
CA ALA A 46 15.34 -21.40 6.10
C ALA A 46 15.22 -21.54 4.57
N PRO A 47 14.41 -20.69 3.90
CA PRO A 47 14.40 -20.67 2.44
C PRO A 47 15.81 -20.38 1.91
N ASP A 48 16.20 -21.10 0.85
CA ASP A 48 17.44 -20.83 0.12
C ASP A 48 17.28 -19.60 -0.77
N LEU A 49 17.19 -18.45 -0.14
CA LEU A 49 16.97 -17.14 -0.75
C LEU A 49 17.81 -16.08 -0.02
N GLU A 50 18.34 -15.15 -0.78
CA GLU A 50 18.99 -13.96 -0.22
C GLU A 50 18.05 -13.18 0.71
N ARG A 51 18.61 -12.54 1.73
CA ARG A 51 17.82 -11.87 2.76
C ARG A 51 16.89 -10.77 2.19
N GLY A 52 17.36 -9.96 1.25
CA GLY A 52 16.53 -8.94 0.59
C GLY A 52 15.34 -9.55 -0.14
N VAL A 53 15.55 -10.66 -0.87
CA VAL A 53 14.49 -11.41 -1.56
C VAL A 53 13.46 -11.97 -0.58
N ARG A 54 13.91 -12.50 0.57
CA ARG A 54 12.99 -12.99 1.62
C ARG A 54 12.11 -11.86 2.16
N MET A 55 12.71 -10.69 2.41
CA MET A 55 11.96 -9.51 2.87
C MET A 55 10.92 -9.08 1.84
N ARG A 56 11.32 -8.92 0.58
CA ARG A 56 10.40 -8.53 -0.51
C ARG A 56 9.23 -9.49 -0.63
N ARG A 57 9.49 -10.80 -0.73
CA ARG A 57 8.43 -11.82 -0.84
C ARG A 57 7.51 -11.86 0.38
N ALA A 58 8.04 -11.62 1.57
CA ALA A 58 7.22 -11.53 2.76
C ALA A 58 6.24 -10.35 2.70
N LEU A 59 6.70 -9.17 2.23
CA LEU A 59 5.84 -7.99 2.06
C LEU A 59 4.80 -8.20 0.95
N GLU A 60 5.16 -8.85 -0.16
CA GLU A 60 4.23 -9.25 -1.22
C GLU A 60 3.12 -10.17 -0.68
N GLU A 61 3.47 -11.20 0.11
CA GLU A 61 2.50 -12.13 0.70
C GLU A 61 1.64 -11.49 1.80
N LEU A 62 2.17 -10.49 2.52
CA LEU A 62 1.43 -9.71 3.50
C LEU A 62 0.36 -8.83 2.86
N GLY A 63 0.61 -8.37 1.64
CA GLY A 63 -0.36 -7.65 0.80
C GLY A 63 -0.12 -6.16 0.68
N PRO A 64 -1.10 -5.42 0.08
CA PRO A 64 -0.90 -4.06 -0.45
C PRO A 64 -0.33 -3.05 0.52
N VAL A 65 -0.79 -3.03 1.77
CA VAL A 65 -0.32 -2.12 2.82
C VAL A 65 1.18 -2.32 3.08
N PHE A 66 1.63 -3.57 3.13
CA PHE A 66 3.04 -3.89 3.38
C PHE A 66 3.90 -3.68 2.14
N ILE A 67 3.35 -3.89 0.94
CA ILE A 67 4.02 -3.55 -0.33
C ILE A 67 4.32 -2.06 -0.38
N LYS A 68 3.33 -1.21 -0.14
CA LYS A 68 3.49 0.26 -0.10
C LYS A 68 4.48 0.70 0.98
N PHE A 69 4.41 0.09 2.15
CA PHE A 69 5.39 0.35 3.21
C PHE A 69 6.81 0.02 2.76
N GLY A 70 7.00 -1.14 2.11
CA GLY A 70 8.30 -1.53 1.56
C GLY A 70 8.77 -0.59 0.46
N GLN A 71 7.89 -0.13 -0.43
CA GLN A 71 8.20 0.88 -1.45
C GLN A 71 8.67 2.19 -0.82
N MET A 72 7.97 2.69 0.20
CA MET A 72 8.39 3.88 0.95
C MET A 72 9.76 3.68 1.60
N LEU A 73 9.98 2.54 2.26
CA LEU A 73 11.26 2.24 2.90
C LEU A 73 12.40 2.10 1.90
N SER A 74 12.16 1.63 0.67
CA SER A 74 13.20 1.48 -0.37
C SER A 74 13.84 2.81 -0.75
N THR A 75 13.12 3.92 -0.59
CA THR A 75 13.64 5.28 -0.82
C THR A 75 14.51 5.79 0.33
N ARG A 76 14.41 5.18 1.51
CA ARG A 76 15.12 5.54 2.74
C ARG A 76 16.38 4.68 2.92
N ARG A 77 17.34 4.88 2.02
CA ARG A 77 18.63 4.15 2.05
C ARG A 77 19.48 4.42 3.29
N ASP A 78 19.12 5.46 4.05
CA ASP A 78 19.71 5.78 5.36
C ASP A 78 19.27 4.80 6.47
N LEU A 79 18.12 4.15 6.30
CA LEU A 79 17.54 3.23 7.29
C LEU A 79 17.84 1.76 7.01
N LEU A 80 18.06 1.40 5.73
CA LEU A 80 18.16 0.01 5.29
C LEU A 80 19.53 -0.34 4.71
N PRO A 81 20.01 -1.58 4.92
CA PRO A 81 21.12 -2.11 4.16
C PRO A 81 20.84 -2.08 2.64
N PRO A 82 21.87 -1.82 1.80
CA PRO A 82 21.69 -1.65 0.35
C PRO A 82 20.99 -2.84 -0.33
N ASP A 83 21.36 -4.07 0.04
CA ASP A 83 20.78 -5.29 -0.53
C ASP A 83 19.28 -5.44 -0.24
N ILE A 84 18.81 -4.97 0.92
CA ILE A 84 17.37 -4.93 1.26
C ILE A 84 16.70 -3.79 0.50
N ALA A 85 17.27 -2.58 0.49
CA ALA A 85 16.69 -1.43 -0.20
C ALA A 85 16.52 -1.70 -1.71
N ASP A 86 17.52 -2.31 -2.35
CA ASP A 86 17.50 -2.66 -3.78
C ASP A 86 16.44 -3.72 -4.11
N GLU A 87 16.21 -4.69 -3.23
CA GLU A 87 15.12 -5.65 -3.42
C GLU A 87 13.74 -5.04 -3.17
N LEU A 88 13.58 -4.19 -2.14
CA LEU A 88 12.33 -3.50 -1.89
C LEU A 88 11.95 -2.52 -3.00
N ALA A 89 12.92 -1.95 -3.71
CA ALA A 89 12.68 -1.10 -4.88
C ALA A 89 12.03 -1.87 -6.05
N LYS A 90 12.08 -3.21 -6.06
CA LYS A 90 11.43 -4.08 -7.05
C LYS A 90 9.96 -4.39 -6.72
N LEU A 91 9.46 -3.96 -5.55
CA LEU A 91 8.07 -4.17 -5.18
C LEU A 91 7.13 -3.48 -6.17
N GLN A 92 6.23 -4.25 -6.76
CA GLN A 92 5.22 -3.76 -7.69
C GLN A 92 3.84 -3.73 -7.03
N ASP A 93 3.06 -2.74 -7.41
CA ASP A 93 1.71 -2.50 -6.90
C ASP A 93 0.67 -3.18 -7.79
N ASP A 94 0.98 -4.40 -8.23
CA ASP A 94 0.11 -5.20 -9.09
C ASP A 94 -0.83 -6.05 -8.21
N VAL A 95 -2.05 -5.60 -8.10
CA VAL A 95 -3.09 -6.27 -7.31
C VAL A 95 -4.23 -6.66 -8.26
N PRO A 96 -4.77 -7.90 -8.17
CA PRO A 96 -5.90 -8.30 -9.01
C PRO A 96 -7.05 -7.30 -8.96
N ALA A 97 -7.64 -7.05 -10.11
CA ALA A 97 -8.80 -6.18 -10.21
C ALA A 97 -9.98 -6.73 -9.37
N PHE A 98 -10.75 -5.82 -8.79
CA PHE A 98 -12.02 -6.17 -8.17
C PHE A 98 -13.16 -6.13 -9.21
N PRO A 99 -14.30 -6.81 -8.97
CA PRO A 99 -15.37 -6.90 -9.95
C PRO A 99 -15.87 -5.55 -10.44
N ALA A 100 -16.01 -5.39 -11.75
CA ALA A 100 -16.45 -4.14 -12.38
C ALA A 100 -17.82 -3.64 -11.86
N ALA A 101 -18.73 -4.56 -11.50
CA ALA A 101 -20.00 -4.19 -10.90
C ALA A 101 -19.83 -3.40 -9.59
N GLN A 102 -18.78 -3.63 -8.83
CA GLN A 102 -18.47 -2.84 -7.63
C GLN A 102 -17.95 -1.44 -8.00
N SER A 103 -17.13 -1.31 -9.06
CA SER A 103 -16.71 0.01 -9.56
C SER A 103 -17.90 0.85 -9.98
N VAL A 104 -18.83 0.26 -10.75
CA VAL A 104 -20.06 0.94 -11.19
C VAL A 104 -20.87 1.38 -9.98
N ALA A 105 -21.12 0.50 -9.01
CA ALA A 105 -21.87 0.84 -7.80
C ALA A 105 -21.22 1.99 -7.00
N ILE A 106 -19.89 1.98 -6.86
CA ILE A 106 -19.15 3.05 -6.17
C ILE A 106 -19.29 4.38 -6.92
N ILE A 107 -19.17 4.37 -8.26
CA ILE A 107 -19.31 5.57 -9.08
C ILE A 107 -20.73 6.14 -8.93
N GLU A 108 -21.75 5.30 -9.07
CA GLU A 108 -23.17 5.70 -9.00
C GLU A 108 -23.53 6.23 -7.61
N GLU A 109 -23.09 5.57 -6.54
CA GLU A 109 -23.27 6.04 -5.17
C GLU A 109 -22.58 7.38 -4.92
N ALA A 110 -21.33 7.51 -5.38
CA ALA A 110 -20.49 8.67 -5.13
C ALA A 110 -20.93 9.91 -5.91
N LEU A 111 -21.42 9.75 -7.15
CA LEU A 111 -21.81 10.85 -8.03
C LEU A 111 -23.33 11.03 -8.13
N GLY A 112 -24.13 10.14 -7.54
CA GLY A 112 -25.58 10.24 -7.41
C GLY A 112 -26.36 10.07 -8.72
N LYS A 113 -25.73 9.49 -9.76
CA LYS A 113 -26.33 9.25 -11.08
C LYS A 113 -25.89 7.89 -11.64
N PRO A 114 -26.72 7.22 -12.47
CA PRO A 114 -26.30 6.05 -13.20
C PRO A 114 -25.07 6.30 -14.09
N VAL A 115 -24.20 5.31 -14.23
CA VAL A 115 -22.99 5.40 -15.08
C VAL A 115 -23.35 5.79 -16.53
N SER A 116 -24.48 5.30 -17.05
CA SER A 116 -24.99 5.62 -18.39
C SER A 116 -25.42 7.10 -18.57
N GLU A 117 -25.71 7.80 -17.49
CA GLU A 117 -26.01 9.25 -17.52
C GLU A 117 -24.73 10.09 -17.31
N LEU A 118 -23.73 9.52 -16.62
CA LEU A 118 -22.46 10.19 -16.38
C LEU A 118 -21.54 10.12 -17.61
N PHE A 119 -21.49 8.96 -18.27
CA PHE A 119 -20.56 8.69 -19.37
C PHE A 119 -21.32 8.18 -20.60
N ALA A 120 -20.91 8.63 -21.78
CA ALA A 120 -21.41 8.11 -23.05
C ALA A 120 -20.93 6.66 -23.31
N GLY A 121 -19.74 6.31 -22.77
CA GLY A 121 -19.17 4.97 -22.76
C GLY A 121 -18.36 4.75 -21.50
N PHE A 122 -18.43 3.55 -20.93
CA PHE A 122 -17.66 3.15 -19.75
C PHE A 122 -17.15 1.70 -19.95
N GLU A 123 -15.82 1.55 -19.94
CA GLU A 123 -15.17 0.25 -20.06
C GLU A 123 -15.22 -0.49 -18.72
N THR A 124 -15.90 -1.63 -18.69
CA THR A 124 -16.02 -2.44 -17.46
C THR A 124 -14.73 -3.16 -17.11
N GLU A 125 -13.90 -3.52 -18.11
CA GLU A 125 -12.58 -4.08 -17.86
C GLU A 125 -11.61 -2.95 -17.46
N PRO A 126 -10.95 -3.03 -16.29
CA PRO A 126 -10.05 -1.96 -15.88
C PRO A 126 -8.76 -1.96 -16.69
N MET A 127 -8.30 -0.78 -17.09
CA MET A 127 -7.00 -0.58 -17.75
C MET A 127 -5.83 -0.88 -16.82
N ALA A 128 -6.00 -0.62 -15.52
CA ALA A 128 -5.00 -0.83 -14.48
C ALA A 128 -5.65 -1.09 -13.14
N SER A 129 -4.99 -1.88 -12.31
CA SER A 129 -5.41 -2.14 -10.94
C SER A 129 -4.22 -2.01 -10.00
N ALA A 130 -4.35 -1.19 -8.99
CA ALA A 130 -3.33 -0.93 -7.97
C ALA A 130 -3.82 -1.35 -6.57
N SER A 131 -2.96 -1.16 -5.55
CA SER A 131 -3.24 -1.54 -4.17
C SER A 131 -4.53 -0.94 -3.63
N VAL A 132 -4.80 0.33 -3.90
CA VAL A 132 -5.91 1.10 -3.30
C VAL A 132 -7.01 1.47 -4.29
N ALA A 133 -6.78 1.36 -5.60
CA ALA A 133 -7.74 1.79 -6.62
C ALA A 133 -7.58 0.99 -7.92
N GLN A 134 -8.56 1.07 -8.79
CA GLN A 134 -8.45 0.65 -10.20
C GLN A 134 -8.91 1.76 -11.13
N VAL A 135 -8.49 1.68 -12.39
CA VAL A 135 -8.71 2.71 -13.40
C VAL A 135 -9.46 2.12 -14.58
N HIS A 136 -10.53 2.76 -15.00
CA HIS A 136 -11.34 2.40 -16.16
C HIS A 136 -11.26 3.48 -17.24
N ALA A 137 -11.33 3.09 -18.50
CA ALA A 137 -11.53 4.02 -19.60
C ALA A 137 -13.01 4.42 -19.69
N ALA A 138 -13.27 5.66 -20.06
CA ALA A 138 -14.61 6.16 -20.28
C ALA A 138 -14.63 7.30 -21.32
N ASN A 139 -15.82 7.63 -21.84
CA ASN A 139 -16.03 8.74 -22.72
C ASN A 139 -17.09 9.67 -22.13
N LEU A 140 -16.83 10.96 -22.05
CA LEU A 140 -17.82 11.93 -21.65
C LEU A 140 -18.85 12.15 -22.80
N HIS A 141 -20.03 12.64 -22.45
CA HIS A 141 -21.04 13.02 -23.45
C HIS A 141 -20.59 14.19 -24.34
N SER A 142 -19.53 14.92 -23.96
CA SER A 142 -18.83 15.91 -24.80
C SER A 142 -17.98 15.29 -25.91
N GLY A 143 -17.73 13.97 -25.86
CA GLY A 143 -16.86 13.23 -26.77
C GLY A 143 -15.39 13.15 -26.29
N GLU A 144 -15.07 13.64 -25.10
CA GLU A 144 -13.71 13.55 -24.53
C GLU A 144 -13.46 12.17 -23.97
N ASP A 145 -12.27 11.61 -24.28
CA ASP A 145 -11.77 10.40 -23.68
C ASP A 145 -11.19 10.71 -22.28
N VAL A 146 -11.63 9.97 -21.29
CA VAL A 146 -11.21 10.13 -19.90
C VAL A 146 -10.85 8.81 -19.27
N VAL A 147 -10.15 8.87 -18.14
CA VAL A 147 -9.96 7.73 -17.24
C VAL A 147 -10.65 7.99 -15.92
N VAL A 148 -11.28 6.96 -15.39
CA VAL A 148 -12.01 7.01 -14.12
C VAL A 148 -11.31 6.11 -13.12
N LYS A 149 -10.67 6.72 -12.14
CA LYS A 149 -10.01 6.03 -11.02
C LYS A 149 -11.01 5.87 -9.89
N VAL A 150 -11.15 4.64 -9.39
CA VAL A 150 -12.13 4.26 -8.36
C VAL A 150 -11.43 3.60 -7.20
N VAL A 151 -11.62 4.10 -5.99
CA VAL A 151 -11.06 3.50 -4.76
C VAL A 151 -11.63 2.10 -4.55
N ARG A 152 -10.77 1.17 -4.18
CA ARG A 152 -11.13 -0.22 -3.88
C ARG A 152 -12.13 -0.28 -2.71
N PRO A 153 -13.25 -1.03 -2.84
CA PRO A 153 -14.23 -1.14 -1.77
C PRO A 153 -13.63 -1.77 -0.52
N ASP A 154 -14.10 -1.33 0.64
CA ASP A 154 -13.72 -1.86 1.96
C ASP A 154 -12.22 -1.87 2.28
N ILE A 155 -11.40 -1.10 1.54
CA ILE A 155 -9.95 -1.08 1.73
C ILE A 155 -9.53 -0.32 3.00
N GLU A 156 -10.24 0.74 3.37
CA GLU A 156 -9.87 1.58 4.53
C GLU A 156 -9.87 0.81 5.86
N PRO A 157 -10.89 -0.02 6.21
CA PRO A 157 -10.86 -0.85 7.41
C PRO A 157 -9.68 -1.83 7.43
N VAL A 158 -9.30 -2.39 6.29
CA VAL A 158 -8.15 -3.30 6.16
C VAL A 158 -6.84 -2.55 6.43
N ILE A 159 -6.67 -1.38 5.80
CA ILE A 159 -5.50 -0.51 6.01
C ILE A 159 -5.37 -0.14 7.49
N ARG A 160 -6.44 0.34 8.13
CA ARG A 160 -6.42 0.73 9.55
C ARG A 160 -6.05 -0.46 10.46
N GLN A 161 -6.54 -1.66 10.14
CA GLN A 161 -6.18 -2.86 10.90
C GLN A 161 -4.71 -3.22 10.75
N ASP A 162 -4.15 -3.15 9.55
CA ASP A 162 -2.74 -3.44 9.30
C ASP A 162 -1.82 -2.40 9.93
N ILE A 163 -2.17 -1.12 9.86
CA ILE A 163 -1.46 -0.02 10.54
C ILE A 163 -1.42 -0.24 12.06
N ALA A 164 -2.54 -0.60 12.67
CA ALA A 164 -2.57 -0.88 14.11
C ALA A 164 -1.63 -2.05 14.50
N LEU A 165 -1.50 -3.06 13.65
CA LEU A 165 -0.52 -4.14 13.84
C LEU A 165 0.92 -3.65 13.63
N MET A 166 1.16 -2.81 12.63
CA MET A 166 2.48 -2.20 12.41
C MET A 166 2.91 -1.35 13.61
N PHE A 167 2.03 -0.54 14.21
CA PHE A 167 2.31 0.17 15.45
C PHE A 167 2.67 -0.77 16.61
N THR A 168 1.96 -1.90 16.73
CA THR A 168 2.28 -2.90 17.74
C THR A 168 3.70 -3.44 17.56
N LEU A 169 4.07 -3.80 16.31
CA LEU A 169 5.42 -4.28 15.98
C LEU A 169 6.47 -3.18 16.17
N ALA A 170 6.18 -1.95 15.75
CA ALA A 170 7.08 -0.80 15.92
C ALA A 170 7.38 -0.52 17.41
N ASN A 171 6.36 -0.61 18.28
CA ASN A 171 6.54 -0.47 19.73
C ASN A 171 7.41 -1.61 20.31
N LEU A 172 7.24 -2.85 19.84
CA LEU A 172 8.10 -3.97 20.26
C LEU A 172 9.55 -3.74 19.81
N VAL A 173 9.77 -3.29 18.56
CA VAL A 173 11.10 -2.95 18.05
C VAL A 173 11.71 -1.81 18.87
N ALA A 174 10.98 -0.73 19.13
CA ALA A 174 11.47 0.40 19.93
C ALA A 174 11.85 -0.01 21.36
N ARG A 175 11.11 -0.97 21.94
CA ARG A 175 11.29 -1.41 23.32
C ARG A 175 12.42 -2.43 23.47
N TYR A 176 12.57 -3.35 22.53
CA TYR A 176 13.40 -4.55 22.72
C TYR A 176 14.66 -4.57 21.84
N LEU A 177 14.71 -3.79 20.76
CA LEU A 177 15.92 -3.73 19.93
C LEU A 177 16.79 -2.53 20.34
N PRO A 178 18.10 -2.72 20.54
CA PRO A 178 19.02 -1.65 20.91
C PRO A 178 19.00 -0.47 19.92
N GLU A 179 18.86 -0.76 18.64
CA GLU A 179 18.78 0.25 17.57
C GLU A 179 17.37 0.83 17.39
N GLY A 180 16.36 0.27 18.06
CA GLY A 180 14.98 0.71 17.93
C GLY A 180 14.76 2.18 18.29
N ARG A 181 15.54 2.72 19.22
CA ARG A 181 15.49 4.17 19.53
C ARG A 181 16.06 5.04 18.41
N ARG A 182 17.11 4.57 17.73
CA ARG A 182 17.74 5.29 16.61
C ARG A 182 16.85 5.29 15.36
N LEU A 183 16.23 4.14 15.07
CA LEU A 183 15.39 3.94 13.90
C LEU A 183 14.00 4.61 14.01
N ARG A 184 13.58 5.00 15.23
CA ARG A 184 12.29 5.66 15.50
C ARG A 184 11.10 4.96 14.80
N PRO A 185 10.94 3.63 14.93
CA PRO A 185 10.01 2.87 14.10
C PRO A 185 8.55 3.28 14.29
N VAL A 186 8.18 3.80 15.46
CA VAL A 186 6.81 4.30 15.73
C VAL A 186 6.52 5.54 14.89
N GLU A 187 7.50 6.45 14.74
CA GLU A 187 7.37 7.65 13.92
C GLU A 187 7.33 7.28 12.43
N VAL A 188 8.17 6.33 12.00
CA VAL A 188 8.14 5.82 10.62
C VAL A 188 6.75 5.24 10.27
N VAL A 189 6.11 4.50 11.18
CA VAL A 189 4.76 3.99 10.97
C VAL A 189 3.72 5.11 10.98
N ALA A 190 3.89 6.14 11.83
CA ALA A 190 2.99 7.29 11.87
C ALA A 190 3.06 8.12 10.58
N ASP A 191 4.27 8.35 10.05
CA ASP A 191 4.44 9.02 8.76
C ASP A 191 3.82 8.20 7.63
N TYR A 192 4.00 6.88 7.66
CA TYR A 192 3.38 5.98 6.69
C TYR A 192 1.85 5.98 6.77
N GLU A 193 1.26 6.02 7.98
CA GLU A 193 -0.19 6.12 8.16
C GLU A 193 -0.76 7.35 7.45
N LEU A 194 -0.10 8.50 7.56
CA LEU A 194 -0.53 9.71 6.86
C LEU A 194 -0.49 9.52 5.35
N VAL A 195 0.57 8.94 4.81
CA VAL A 195 0.74 8.72 3.37
C VAL A 195 -0.33 7.77 2.82
N ILE A 196 -0.52 6.62 3.48
CA ILE A 196 -1.44 5.59 2.95
C ILE A 196 -2.92 5.99 3.08
N LEU A 197 -3.28 6.78 4.10
CA LEU A 197 -4.63 7.30 4.24
C LEU A 197 -4.90 8.45 3.27
N ASP A 198 -3.89 9.24 2.91
CA ASP A 198 -4.00 10.26 1.88
C ASP A 198 -4.23 9.64 0.49
N GLU A 199 -3.67 8.46 0.20
CA GLU A 199 -3.93 7.74 -1.07
C GLU A 199 -5.41 7.29 -1.22
N LEU A 200 -6.17 7.24 -0.13
CA LEU A 200 -7.61 6.92 -0.17
C LEU A 200 -8.50 8.13 -0.50
N ASP A 201 -7.93 9.32 -0.54
CA ASP A 201 -8.67 10.56 -0.85
C ASP A 201 -8.31 11.06 -2.25
N LEU A 202 -9.04 10.57 -3.25
CA LEU A 202 -8.84 10.97 -4.64
C LEU A 202 -9.16 12.46 -4.88
N GLY A 203 -9.92 13.11 -4.00
CA GLY A 203 -10.15 14.56 -4.04
C GLY A 203 -8.85 15.34 -3.80
N ARG A 204 -7.96 14.85 -2.92
CA ARG A 204 -6.63 15.44 -2.71
C ARG A 204 -5.72 15.22 -3.91
N GLU A 205 -5.75 14.03 -4.50
CA GLU A 205 -5.02 13.72 -5.74
C GLU A 205 -5.49 14.65 -6.87
N ALA A 206 -6.80 14.85 -7.02
CA ALA A 206 -7.40 15.79 -7.97
C ALA A 206 -6.91 17.23 -7.76
N ALA A 207 -6.87 17.70 -6.52
CA ALA A 207 -6.40 19.05 -6.18
C ALA A 207 -4.90 19.22 -6.51
N ASN A 208 -4.07 18.24 -6.14
CA ASN A 208 -2.65 18.22 -6.42
C ASN A 208 -2.39 18.21 -7.94
N SER A 209 -3.12 17.37 -8.68
CA SER A 209 -3.07 17.27 -10.14
C SER A 209 -3.42 18.62 -10.81
N SER A 210 -4.49 19.26 -10.34
CA SER A 210 -4.91 20.57 -10.83
C SER A 210 -3.89 21.68 -10.55
N GLN A 211 -3.21 21.63 -9.39
CA GLN A 211 -2.12 22.56 -9.08
C GLN A 211 -0.91 22.32 -9.98
N LEU A 212 -0.55 21.06 -10.20
CA LEU A 212 0.56 20.68 -11.08
C LEU A 212 0.28 21.14 -12.51
N ARG A 213 -0.93 20.88 -13.02
CA ARG A 213 -1.36 21.33 -14.34
C ARG A 213 -1.16 22.83 -14.53
N ARG A 214 -1.58 23.66 -13.58
CA ARG A 214 -1.39 25.12 -13.62
C ARG A 214 0.09 25.54 -13.68
N LYS A 215 0.96 24.83 -12.92
CA LYS A 215 2.40 25.11 -12.90
C LYS A 215 3.10 24.75 -14.21
N PHE A 216 2.59 23.76 -14.94
CA PHE A 216 3.17 23.27 -16.19
C PHE A 216 2.34 23.69 -17.41
N GLU A 217 1.43 24.67 -17.26
CA GLU A 217 0.67 25.21 -18.39
C GLU A 217 1.61 25.76 -19.47
N GLY A 218 1.40 25.32 -20.72
CA GLY A 218 2.27 25.66 -21.85
C GLY A 218 3.61 24.89 -21.92
N SER A 219 3.90 24.00 -20.98
CA SER A 219 5.10 23.15 -21.04
C SER A 219 5.02 22.16 -22.20
N LYS A 220 6.13 22.03 -22.94
CA LYS A 220 6.28 20.99 -23.97
C LYS A 220 6.84 19.68 -23.44
N LEU A 221 7.29 19.65 -22.19
CA LEU A 221 7.96 18.50 -21.58
C LEU A 221 7.02 17.69 -20.67
N VAL A 222 5.99 18.34 -20.11
CA VAL A 222 5.08 17.72 -19.17
C VAL A 222 3.64 18.03 -19.57
N TYR A 223 2.85 16.98 -19.75
CA TYR A 223 1.41 17.05 -19.89
C TYR A 223 0.76 16.52 -18.64
N VAL A 224 -0.12 17.33 -18.02
CA VAL A 224 -0.92 16.91 -16.86
C VAL A 224 -2.39 16.90 -17.29
N PRO A 225 -3.08 15.75 -17.21
CA PRO A 225 -4.51 15.65 -17.57
C PRO A 225 -5.38 16.63 -16.79
N GLN A 226 -6.48 17.01 -17.40
CA GLN A 226 -7.50 17.84 -16.72
C GLN A 226 -8.27 16.98 -15.74
N VAL A 227 -8.57 17.54 -14.57
CA VAL A 227 -9.50 16.95 -13.62
C VAL A 227 -10.91 17.43 -13.94
N HIS A 228 -11.85 16.50 -14.12
CA HIS A 228 -13.26 16.77 -14.31
C HIS A 228 -13.99 16.76 -12.96
N TRP A 229 -14.08 17.91 -12.31
CA TRP A 229 -14.58 18.07 -10.95
C TRP A 229 -16.03 17.61 -10.77
N ASP A 230 -16.89 17.80 -11.78
CA ASP A 230 -18.27 17.35 -11.77
C ASP A 230 -18.42 15.82 -11.77
N TYR A 231 -17.33 15.10 -12.10
CA TYR A 231 -17.21 13.65 -12.16
C TYR A 231 -16.18 13.13 -11.15
N SER A 232 -15.84 13.93 -10.15
CA SER A 232 -14.77 13.60 -9.18
C SER A 232 -15.21 13.90 -7.76
N CYS A 233 -14.83 13.01 -6.85
CA CYS A 233 -15.06 13.16 -5.42
C CYS A 233 -14.00 12.39 -4.63
N ARG A 234 -14.20 12.15 -3.33
CA ARG A 234 -13.24 11.41 -2.49
C ARG A 234 -12.90 10.01 -3.02
N ASN A 235 -13.89 9.28 -3.58
CA ASN A 235 -13.75 7.89 -3.98
C ASN A 235 -13.61 7.68 -5.49
N VAL A 236 -13.82 8.73 -6.28
CA VAL A 236 -13.79 8.70 -7.75
C VAL A 236 -13.03 9.91 -8.28
N LEU A 237 -12.10 9.69 -9.20
CA LEU A 237 -11.35 10.75 -9.90
C LEU A 237 -11.41 10.53 -11.41
N THR A 238 -11.96 11.51 -12.09
CA THR A 238 -12.03 11.55 -13.55
C THR A 238 -11.12 12.64 -14.10
#